data_91a0c3b07156c8a8f2d34bd48abc376d
#
_entry.id   91a0c3b07156c8a8f2d34bd48abc376d
#
_cell.length_a   1.000
_cell.length_b   1.000
_cell.length_c   1.000
_cell.angle_alpha   90.00
_cell.angle_beta   90.00
_cell.angle_gamma   90.00
#
_symmetry.space_group_name_H-M   'P 1'
#
loop_
_entity.id
_entity.type
_entity.pdbx_description
1 polymer ?
#
loop_
_entity_poly.entity_id
_entity_poly.type
_entity_poly.pdbx_seq_one_letter_code
_entity_poly.pdbx_strand_id
1 'polypeptide(L)'
;MMEDTRIIELFFERDQQAIQELDTKYGKVCHKLSYNIVNNRYDAEECVNDAYLGAWNTIPPTKPQSLQAYICKIVRNISLKLLYRNEAAKRKSVCEVAMQEMEAYLPAQNTVEAEIEAKELAAIIDAFLDTLSVENRIIFMRRYAYFDILASD
;
A
#
# COMPACT_ATOMS: atom_id res chain seq x y z
N MET A 1 2.61 31.88 6.15
CA MET A 1 2.26 30.46 6.32
C MET A 1 1.99 30.24 7.80
N MET A 2 0.91 29.54 8.10
CA MET A 2 0.47 29.34 9.46
C MET A 2 1.47 28.48 10.27
N GLU A 3 1.69 28.83 11.53
CA GLU A 3 2.54 28.05 12.44
C GLU A 3 1.89 26.71 12.79
N ASP A 4 2.72 25.67 12.94
CA ASP A 4 2.24 24.31 13.29
C ASP A 4 1.40 24.28 14.56
N THR A 5 1.80 25.07 15.55
CA THR A 5 1.06 25.20 16.83
C THR A 5 -0.37 25.68 16.59
N ARG A 6 -0.55 26.66 15.72
CA ARG A 6 -1.87 27.19 15.38
C ARG A 6 -2.71 26.18 14.59
N ILE A 7 -2.09 25.42 13.68
CA ILE A 7 -2.79 24.36 12.95
C ILE A 7 -3.27 23.28 13.92
N ILE A 8 -2.43 22.87 14.87
CA ILE A 8 -2.81 21.90 15.90
C ILE A 8 -3.97 22.43 16.77
N GLU A 9 -3.95 23.70 17.14
CA GLU A 9 -5.06 24.35 17.87
C GLU A 9 -6.37 24.26 17.08
N LEU A 10 -6.35 24.50 15.77
CA LEU A 10 -7.53 24.37 14.92
C LEU A 10 -8.08 22.94 14.92
N PHE A 11 -7.22 21.92 14.95
CA PHE A 11 -7.67 20.53 15.13
C PHE A 11 -8.37 20.33 16.48
N PHE A 12 -7.84 20.91 17.56
CA PHE A 12 -8.46 20.85 18.89
C PHE A 12 -9.79 21.60 18.94
N GLU A 13 -9.91 22.71 18.23
CA GLU A 13 -11.13 23.47 18.07
C GLU A 13 -12.16 22.82 17.16
N ARG A 14 -11.79 21.72 16.49
CA ARG A 14 -12.61 21.04 15.46
C ARG A 14 -12.97 21.97 14.30
N ASP A 15 -12.09 22.87 13.96
CA ASP A 15 -12.24 23.75 12.81
C ASP A 15 -11.72 23.06 11.52
N GLN A 16 -12.57 22.98 10.51
CA GLN A 16 -12.21 22.38 9.21
C GLN A 16 -11.06 23.10 8.51
N GLN A 17 -10.82 24.33 8.84
CA GLN A 17 -9.67 25.08 8.35
C GLN A 17 -8.33 24.39 8.68
N ALA A 18 -8.29 23.59 9.76
CA ALA A 18 -7.11 22.81 10.13
C ALA A 18 -6.60 21.92 8.97
N ILE A 19 -7.50 21.26 8.26
CA ILE A 19 -7.15 20.39 7.13
C ILE A 19 -6.66 21.22 5.94
N GLN A 20 -7.29 22.35 5.66
CA GLN A 20 -6.88 23.24 4.58
C GLN A 20 -5.47 23.81 4.81
N GLU A 21 -5.18 24.23 6.03
CA GLU A 21 -3.87 24.74 6.40
C GLU A 21 -2.80 23.65 6.39
N LEU A 22 -3.15 22.44 6.84
CA LEU A 22 -2.29 21.28 6.77
C LEU A 22 -1.93 20.95 5.32
N ASP A 23 -2.90 20.91 4.43
CA ASP A 23 -2.68 20.66 3.00
C ASP A 23 -1.85 21.78 2.33
N THR A 24 -2.14 23.03 2.63
CA THR A 24 -1.40 24.18 2.12
C THR A 24 0.08 24.09 2.50
N LYS A 25 0.37 23.69 3.75
CA LYS A 25 1.73 23.67 4.27
C LYS A 25 2.49 22.40 3.89
N TYR A 26 1.88 21.23 3.99
CA TYR A 26 2.54 19.93 3.86
C TYR A 26 2.01 19.05 2.73
N GLY A 27 1.00 19.49 2.00
CA GLY A 27 0.36 18.69 0.96
C GLY A 27 1.32 18.20 -0.11
N LYS A 28 2.21 19.04 -0.59
CA LYS A 28 3.21 18.67 -1.61
C LYS A 28 4.15 17.56 -1.13
N VAL A 29 4.60 17.65 0.12
CA VAL A 29 5.47 16.64 0.74
C VAL A 29 4.71 15.33 0.92
N CYS A 30 3.47 15.39 1.39
CA CYS A 30 2.62 14.22 1.59
C CYS A 30 2.33 13.50 0.26
N HIS A 31 1.95 14.22 -0.77
CA HIS A 31 1.68 13.66 -2.10
C HIS A 31 2.94 13.03 -2.71
N LYS A 32 4.08 13.70 -2.62
CA LYS A 32 5.35 13.17 -3.12
C LYS A 32 5.76 11.90 -2.38
N LEU A 33 5.64 11.89 -1.06
CA LEU A 33 5.95 10.72 -0.23
C LEU A 33 5.08 9.54 -0.60
N SER A 34 3.76 9.73 -0.69
CA SER A 34 2.82 8.68 -1.05
C SER A 34 3.07 8.18 -2.48
N TYR A 35 3.25 9.08 -3.44
CA TYR A 35 3.54 8.72 -4.83
C TYR A 35 4.81 7.87 -4.96
N ASN A 36 5.87 8.20 -4.23
CA ASN A 36 7.11 7.42 -4.23
C ASN A 36 6.92 5.99 -3.71
N ILE A 37 5.91 5.76 -2.87
CA ILE A 37 5.59 4.44 -2.32
C ILE A 37 4.65 3.67 -3.24
N VAL A 38 3.52 4.27 -3.65
CA VAL A 38 2.46 3.56 -4.39
C VAL A 38 2.63 3.63 -5.91
N ASN A 39 3.42 4.59 -6.41
CA ASN A 39 3.71 4.81 -7.82
C ASN A 39 2.47 4.99 -8.71
N ASN A 40 1.41 5.55 -8.15
CA ASN A 40 0.16 5.86 -8.84
C ASN A 40 -0.40 7.15 -8.27
N ARG A 41 -0.75 8.11 -9.15
CA ARG A 41 -1.21 9.43 -8.72
C ARG A 41 -2.54 9.38 -7.97
N TYR A 42 -3.48 8.59 -8.45
CA TYR A 42 -4.80 8.46 -7.84
C TYR A 42 -4.72 7.78 -6.46
N ASP A 43 -3.95 6.71 -6.38
CA ASP A 43 -3.71 6.01 -5.11
C ASP A 43 -2.99 6.90 -4.10
N ALA A 44 -2.03 7.71 -4.55
CA ALA A 44 -1.34 8.68 -3.69
C ALA A 44 -2.29 9.74 -3.15
N GLU A 45 -3.16 10.27 -3.99
CA GLU A 45 -4.17 11.26 -3.58
C GLU A 45 -5.14 10.67 -2.55
N GLU A 46 -5.63 9.46 -2.78
CA GLU A 46 -6.48 8.73 -1.83
C GLU A 46 -5.78 8.52 -0.48
N CYS A 47 -4.53 8.06 -0.51
CA CYS A 47 -3.73 7.87 0.71
C CYS A 47 -3.54 9.15 1.51
N VAL A 48 -3.30 10.28 0.83
CA VAL A 48 -3.15 11.57 1.50
C VAL A 48 -4.47 12.04 2.12
N ASN A 49 -5.58 11.88 1.41
CA ASN A 49 -6.91 12.21 1.94
C ASN A 49 -7.25 11.35 3.16
N ASP A 50 -6.95 10.06 3.11
CA ASP A 50 -7.14 9.15 4.25
C ASP A 50 -6.23 9.53 5.43
N ALA A 51 -5.03 10.01 5.16
CA ALA A 51 -4.11 10.50 6.19
C ALA A 51 -4.64 11.76 6.88
N TYR A 52 -5.25 12.67 6.15
CA TYR A 52 -5.89 13.86 6.73
C TYR A 52 -7.07 13.48 7.61
N LEU A 53 -7.89 12.54 7.20
CA LEU A 53 -8.95 11.98 8.03
C LEU A 53 -8.40 11.31 9.28
N GLY A 54 -7.30 10.56 9.16
CA GLY A 54 -6.60 9.95 10.28
C GLY A 54 -6.10 10.99 11.29
N ALA A 55 -5.52 12.09 10.81
CA ALA A 55 -5.11 13.21 11.66
C ALA A 55 -6.30 13.87 12.35
N TRP A 56 -7.39 14.10 11.63
CA TRP A 56 -8.62 14.64 12.17
C TRP A 56 -9.19 13.78 13.31
N ASN A 57 -9.14 12.47 13.16
CA ASN A 57 -9.67 11.53 14.16
C ASN A 57 -8.75 11.36 15.38
N THR A 58 -7.46 11.65 15.26
CA THR A 58 -6.48 11.44 16.33
C THR A 58 -6.02 12.71 17.02
N ILE A 59 -6.22 13.86 16.43
CA ILE A 59 -5.97 15.17 17.03
C ILE A 59 -7.33 15.87 17.27
N PRO A 60 -7.80 16.13 18.50
CA PRO A 60 -7.32 15.58 19.77
C PRO A 60 -7.66 14.09 19.94
N PRO A 61 -7.12 13.38 20.92
CA PRO A 61 -6.35 13.88 22.07
C PRO A 61 -4.84 14.00 21.80
N THR A 62 -4.32 13.38 20.72
CA THR A 62 -2.90 13.45 20.43
C THR A 62 -2.46 14.89 20.11
N LYS A 63 -1.37 15.32 20.74
CA LYS A 63 -0.72 16.60 20.45
C LYS A 63 0.68 16.34 19.92
N PRO A 64 0.89 16.32 18.58
CA PRO A 64 2.20 16.03 18.01
C PRO A 64 3.21 17.13 18.33
N GLN A 65 4.46 16.74 18.61
CA GLN A 65 5.56 17.68 18.78
C GLN A 65 6.02 18.27 17.45
N SER A 66 5.99 17.46 16.40
CA SER A 66 6.26 17.87 15.02
C SER A 66 5.07 17.45 14.15
N LEU A 67 4.31 18.43 13.67
CA LEU A 67 3.16 18.17 12.80
C LEU A 67 3.58 17.53 11.49
N GLN A 68 4.70 17.97 10.91
CA GLN A 68 5.26 17.41 9.69
C GLN A 68 5.60 15.91 9.86
N ALA A 69 6.34 15.57 10.91
CA ALA A 69 6.70 14.18 11.18
C ALA A 69 5.47 13.31 11.43
N TYR A 70 4.49 13.85 12.13
CA TYR A 70 3.24 13.15 12.46
C TYR A 70 2.42 12.82 11.21
N ILE A 71 2.16 13.81 10.36
CA ILE A 71 1.38 13.58 9.13
C ILE A 71 2.15 12.71 8.13
N CYS A 72 3.45 12.89 7.98
CA CYS A 72 4.27 12.06 7.11
C CYS A 72 4.28 10.59 7.55
N LYS A 73 4.29 10.32 8.86
CA LYS A 73 4.19 8.96 9.40
C LYS A 73 2.84 8.31 9.03
N ILE A 74 1.74 9.05 9.17
CA ILE A 74 0.40 8.55 8.80
C ILE A 74 0.33 8.27 7.31
N VAL A 75 0.77 9.19 6.46
CA VAL A 75 0.81 9.04 5.01
C VAL A 75 1.64 7.82 4.61
N ARG A 76 2.82 7.68 5.19
CA ARG A 76 3.71 6.54 4.95
C ARG A 76 3.04 5.21 5.32
N ASN A 77 2.44 5.13 6.48
CA ASN A 77 1.80 3.90 6.95
C ASN A 77 0.60 3.50 6.08
N ILE A 78 -0.24 4.45 5.68
CA ILE A 78 -1.38 4.20 4.80
C ILE A 78 -0.91 3.79 3.40
N SER A 79 0.10 4.47 2.86
CA SER A 79 0.67 4.17 1.55
C SER A 79 1.32 2.80 1.49
N LEU A 80 2.06 2.40 2.52
CA LEU A 80 2.64 1.07 2.63
C LEU A 80 1.56 -0.02 2.75
N LYS A 81 0.51 0.24 3.52
CA LYS A 81 -0.62 -0.69 3.66
C LYS A 81 -1.32 -0.91 2.31
N LEU A 82 -1.53 0.15 1.53
CA LEU A 82 -2.09 0.04 0.18
C LEU A 82 -1.16 -0.71 -0.75
N LEU A 83 0.15 -0.41 -0.72
CA LEU A 83 1.16 -1.11 -1.51
C LEU A 83 1.14 -2.62 -1.23
N TYR A 84 1.06 -3.02 0.03
CA TYR A 84 0.97 -4.44 0.42
C TYR A 84 -0.28 -5.11 -0.10
N ARG A 85 -1.41 -4.46 0.00
CA ARG A 85 -2.67 -4.99 -0.50
C ARG A 85 -2.62 -5.17 -2.01
N ASN A 86 -2.05 -4.22 -2.75
CA ASN A 86 -1.89 -4.28 -4.20
C ASN A 86 -0.91 -5.38 -4.61
N GLU A 87 0.21 -5.53 -3.92
CA GLU A 87 1.18 -6.60 -4.17
C GLU A 87 0.61 -7.99 -3.84
N ALA A 88 -0.19 -8.13 -2.79
CA ALA A 88 -0.91 -9.35 -2.47
C ALA A 88 -1.91 -9.72 -3.58
N ALA A 89 -2.64 -8.75 -4.12
CA ALA A 89 -3.57 -8.96 -5.23
C ALA A 89 -2.83 -9.39 -6.51
N LYS A 90 -1.69 -8.78 -6.83
CA LYS A 90 -0.83 -9.16 -7.95
C LYS A 90 -0.27 -10.58 -7.80
N ARG A 91 0.21 -10.95 -6.60
CA ARG A 91 0.67 -12.31 -6.30
C ARG A 91 -0.42 -13.34 -6.59
N LYS A 92 -1.63 -13.07 -6.12
CA LYS A 92 -2.78 -13.95 -6.34
C LYS A 92 -3.07 -14.11 -7.83
N SER A 93 -3.08 -13.01 -8.59
CA SER A 93 -3.28 -13.02 -10.04
C SER A 93 -2.18 -13.80 -10.77
N VAL A 94 -0.91 -13.59 -10.43
CA VAL A 94 0.23 -14.30 -11.03
C VAL A 94 0.14 -15.80 -10.72
N CYS A 95 -0.20 -16.19 -9.51
CA CYS A 95 -0.41 -17.60 -9.15
C CYS A 95 -1.56 -18.23 -9.95
N GLU A 96 -2.67 -17.52 -10.12
CA GLU A 96 -3.82 -17.99 -10.91
C GLU A 96 -3.45 -18.20 -12.38
N VAL A 97 -2.72 -17.26 -13.00
CA VAL A 97 -2.24 -17.36 -14.37
C VAL A 97 -1.25 -18.52 -14.53
N ALA A 98 -0.30 -18.64 -13.62
CA ALA A 98 0.68 -19.74 -13.64
C ALA A 98 -0.01 -21.11 -13.50
N MET A 99 -1.04 -21.22 -12.67
CA MET A 99 -1.84 -22.44 -12.54
C MET A 99 -2.61 -22.75 -13.82
N GLN A 100 -3.20 -21.76 -14.48
CA GLN A 100 -3.90 -21.95 -15.76
C GLN A 100 -2.94 -22.37 -16.87
N GLU A 101 -1.74 -21.80 -16.93
CA GLU A 101 -0.72 -22.21 -17.91
C GLU A 101 -0.22 -23.64 -17.63
N MET A 102 -0.04 -24.02 -16.37
CA MET A 102 0.33 -25.39 -16.02
C MET A 102 -0.78 -26.40 -16.37
N GLU A 103 -2.06 -26.02 -16.19
CA GLU A 103 -3.19 -26.85 -16.61
C GLU A 103 -3.21 -27.09 -18.13
N ALA A 104 -2.81 -26.10 -18.94
CA ALA A 104 -2.73 -26.23 -20.40
C ALA A 104 -1.63 -27.18 -20.88
N TYR A 105 -0.55 -27.34 -20.09
CA TYR A 105 0.57 -28.24 -20.41
C TYR A 105 0.43 -29.65 -19.81
N LEU A 106 -0.44 -29.83 -18.83
CA LEU A 106 -0.71 -31.13 -18.24
C LEU A 106 -1.85 -31.81 -19.03
N PRO A 107 -1.58 -32.91 -19.78
CA PRO A 107 -2.66 -33.58 -20.50
C PRO A 107 -3.62 -34.19 -19.51
N ALA A 108 -4.83 -33.63 -19.44
CA ALA A 108 -6.10 -34.22 -18.99
C ALA A 108 -6.07 -35.14 -17.74
N GLN A 109 -5.21 -34.89 -16.77
CA GLN A 109 -5.34 -35.46 -15.44
C GLN A 109 -5.90 -34.39 -14.50
N ASN A 110 -7.12 -33.95 -14.77
CA ASN A 110 -7.94 -33.25 -13.79
C ASN A 110 -8.39 -34.23 -12.70
N THR A 111 -7.45 -34.71 -11.92
CA THR A 111 -7.77 -35.39 -10.70
C THR A 111 -7.93 -34.33 -9.60
N VAL A 112 -8.91 -34.54 -8.73
CA VAL A 112 -9.10 -33.77 -7.50
C VAL A 112 -7.78 -33.63 -6.72
N GLU A 113 -6.89 -34.62 -6.84
CA GLU A 113 -5.54 -34.64 -6.27
C GLU A 113 -4.63 -33.56 -6.84
N ALA A 114 -4.65 -33.30 -8.15
CA ALA A 114 -3.84 -32.25 -8.78
C ALA A 114 -4.29 -30.85 -8.39
N GLU A 115 -5.59 -30.62 -8.20
CA GLU A 115 -6.10 -29.35 -7.67
C GLU A 115 -5.68 -29.12 -6.22
N ILE A 116 -5.68 -30.16 -5.40
CA ILE A 116 -5.24 -30.10 -4.00
C ILE A 116 -3.74 -29.77 -3.94
N GLU A 117 -2.92 -30.46 -4.75
CA GLU A 117 -1.47 -30.19 -4.82
C GLU A 117 -1.15 -28.77 -5.30
N ALA A 118 -1.89 -28.24 -6.27
CA ALA A 118 -1.73 -26.87 -6.75
C ALA A 118 -2.11 -25.83 -5.68
N LYS A 119 -3.18 -26.07 -4.93
CA LYS A 119 -3.58 -25.22 -3.80
C LYS A 119 -2.58 -25.30 -2.65
N GLU A 120 -2.04 -26.45 -2.36
CA GLU A 120 -1.01 -26.65 -1.34
C GLU A 120 0.29 -25.92 -1.73
N LEU A 121 0.71 -26.00 -3.01
CA LEU A 121 1.88 -25.27 -3.51
C LEU A 121 1.69 -23.75 -3.44
N ALA A 122 0.52 -23.25 -3.82
CA ALA A 122 0.19 -21.83 -3.71
C ALA A 122 0.23 -21.35 -2.25
N ALA A 123 -0.31 -22.15 -1.33
CA ALA A 123 -0.27 -21.85 0.10
C ALA A 123 1.16 -21.85 0.66
N ILE A 124 2.03 -22.74 0.20
CA ILE A 124 3.45 -22.80 0.60
C ILE A 124 4.18 -21.55 0.08
N ILE A 125 3.96 -21.16 -1.16
CA ILE A 125 4.56 -19.93 -1.74
C ILE A 125 4.08 -18.70 -0.99
N ASP A 126 2.81 -18.58 -0.69
CA ASP A 126 2.26 -17.46 0.08
C ASP A 126 2.84 -17.43 1.50
N ALA A 127 2.93 -18.55 2.17
CA ALA A 127 3.54 -18.65 3.49
C ALA A 127 5.02 -18.25 3.46
N PHE A 128 5.76 -18.68 2.45
CA PHE A 128 7.16 -18.30 2.24
C PHE A 128 7.29 -16.78 2.02
N LEU A 129 6.46 -16.18 1.17
CA LEU A 129 6.46 -14.73 0.93
C LEU A 129 6.12 -13.94 2.19
N ASP A 130 5.25 -14.46 3.04
CA ASP A 130 4.89 -13.85 4.31
C ASP A 130 6.02 -13.90 5.35
N THR A 131 6.97 -14.84 5.22
CA THR A 131 8.17 -14.88 6.07
C THR A 131 9.22 -13.84 5.69
N LEU A 132 9.17 -13.30 4.47
CA LEU A 132 10.10 -12.29 4.00
C LEU A 132 9.81 -10.94 4.64
N SER A 133 10.88 -10.18 4.91
CA SER A 133 10.72 -8.77 5.22
C SER A 133 10.01 -8.06 4.06
N VAL A 134 9.37 -6.96 4.38
CA VAL A 134 8.64 -6.16 3.40
C VAL A 134 9.50 -5.77 2.21
N GLU A 135 10.71 -5.31 2.48
CA GLU A 135 11.67 -4.87 1.46
C GLU A 135 12.06 -6.05 0.55
N ASN A 136 12.33 -7.20 1.13
CA ASN A 136 12.65 -8.40 0.38
C ASN A 136 11.48 -8.93 -0.44
N ARG A 137 10.27 -8.82 0.08
CA ARG A 137 9.04 -9.17 -0.64
C ARG A 137 8.82 -8.26 -1.85
N ILE A 138 9.01 -6.96 -1.70
CA ILE A 138 8.93 -5.99 -2.80
C ILE A 138 9.98 -6.28 -3.86
N ILE A 139 11.21 -6.55 -3.47
CA ILE A 139 12.31 -6.91 -4.39
C ILE A 139 11.97 -8.20 -5.14
N PHE A 140 11.50 -9.21 -4.43
CA PHE A 140 11.09 -10.49 -5.03
C PHE A 140 9.98 -10.30 -6.06
N MET A 141 8.93 -9.58 -5.70
CA MET A 141 7.79 -9.32 -6.59
C MET A 141 8.19 -8.48 -7.80
N ARG A 142 9.05 -7.48 -7.64
CA ARG A 142 9.59 -6.69 -8.76
C ARG A 142 10.40 -7.55 -9.72
N ARG A 143 11.19 -8.48 -9.21
CA ARG A 143 12.04 -9.34 -10.04
C ARG A 143 11.24 -10.37 -10.84
N TYR A 144 10.22 -10.96 -10.26
CA TYR A 144 9.46 -12.06 -10.86
C TYR A 144 8.13 -11.64 -11.50
N ALA A 145 7.44 -10.63 -10.98
CA ALA A 145 6.20 -10.13 -11.56
C ALA A 145 6.40 -9.11 -12.68
N TYR A 146 7.52 -8.39 -12.70
CA TYR A 146 7.82 -7.40 -13.74
C TYR A 146 8.25 -8.03 -15.07
N PHE A 147 8.77 -9.24 -15.05
CA PHE A 147 9.17 -9.94 -16.29
C PHE A 147 7.96 -10.30 -17.15
N ASP A 148 6.81 -10.58 -16.56
CA ASP A 148 5.59 -10.91 -17.30
C ASP A 148 4.96 -9.69 -17.97
N ILE A 149 5.14 -8.49 -17.45
CA ILE A 149 4.63 -7.25 -18.05
C ILE A 149 5.49 -6.83 -19.25
N LEU A 150 6.80 -7.05 -19.20
CA LEU A 150 7.72 -6.74 -20.30
C LEU A 150 7.73 -7.82 -21.40
N ALA A 151 7.24 -9.01 -21.13
CA ALA A 151 7.09 -10.07 -22.12
C ALA A 151 5.75 -10.00 -22.89
N SER A 152 4.85 -9.06 -22.51
CA SER A 152 3.53 -8.87 -23.13
C SER A 152 3.48 -7.71 -24.12
N ASP A 153 4.57 -6.97 -24.32
CA ASP A 153 4.79 -5.98 -25.38
C ASP A 153 5.68 -6.62 -26.49
#